data_0a8f0c716d42a8067d2d786e5406d070
#
_entry.id   0a8f0c716d42a8067d2d786e5406d070
#
_cell.length_a   1.000
_cell.length_b   1.000
_cell.length_c   1.000
_cell.angle_alpha   90.00
_cell.angle_beta   90.00
_cell.angle_gamma   90.00
#
_symmetry.space_group_name_H-M   'P 1'
#
loop_
_entity.id
_entity.type
_entity.pdbx_description
1 polymer ?
#
loop_
_entity_poly.entity_id
_entity_poly.type
_entity_poly.pdbx_seq_one_letter_code
_entity_poly.pdbx_strand_id
1 'polypeptide(L)'
;MGTLRIGIVGSRFAAHLHLLAYRRAYGVDVRLAGVTSPTEERRKAFAGESGAEPYPHLAAMLPHVDIVDVCSPPATHEPVALEAIAAGKHVFIEKPFTGAFGSPRDASALLRDALASADRMVEAARGKGVVLAYAENWIYAPAVQKEREIVEKTGAQILWMLGGESHSGSHSPVYGIWRHAGGGSLVGKGCHPLTACLYLKVVEGRAHGGRPIRPATVSARVHEITRLPRYRDRGFLRTDYEDVEDYGQLHVTFEDGTVADVFATELVLGGVHNWLEVFANNHRTTCRLNPVNLLDTYNPEAEQFRDVYLVEKIGTKEGWSHPAADEEWQQGFYAEIQDFLECCASGRRPQSDAEVARDTVAALYAGYVSAGQGGREVPVPFR
;
A
#
# COMPACT_ATOMS: atom_id res chain seq x y z
N MET A 1 14.89 -11.09 -24.26
CA MET A 1 14.62 -9.77 -23.64
C MET A 1 15.92 -9.28 -23.04
N GLY A 2 16.18 -7.95 -23.08
CA GLY A 2 17.36 -7.40 -22.40
C GLY A 2 17.16 -7.31 -20.90
N THR A 3 18.24 -7.09 -20.15
CA THR A 3 18.23 -6.85 -18.69
C THR A 3 17.47 -5.57 -18.37
N LEU A 4 16.45 -5.64 -17.50
CA LEU A 4 15.76 -4.46 -16.96
C LEU A 4 16.59 -3.80 -15.87
N ARG A 5 16.90 -2.53 -16.04
CA ARG A 5 17.71 -1.74 -15.10
C ARG A 5 16.81 -0.95 -14.17
N ILE A 6 16.90 -1.22 -12.87
CA ILE A 6 16.06 -0.62 -11.84
C ILE A 6 16.81 0.54 -11.17
N GLY A 7 16.14 1.68 -11.01
CA GLY A 7 16.57 2.79 -10.17
C GLY A 7 15.62 3.00 -9.01
N ILE A 8 16.12 2.93 -7.76
CA ILE A 8 15.31 3.13 -6.56
C ILE A 8 15.42 4.57 -6.09
N VAL A 9 14.27 5.20 -5.82
CA VAL A 9 14.18 6.51 -5.17
C VAL A 9 13.74 6.32 -3.72
N GLY A 10 14.68 6.44 -2.80
CA GLY A 10 14.52 6.12 -1.38
C GLY A 10 15.57 5.12 -0.91
N SER A 11 15.78 5.02 0.41
CA SER A 11 16.79 4.13 0.99
C SER A 11 16.40 3.70 2.41
N ARG A 12 15.09 3.58 2.67
CA ARG A 12 14.54 3.15 3.96
C ARG A 12 13.74 1.85 3.81
N PHE A 13 12.86 1.59 4.75
CA PHE A 13 12.13 0.34 4.92
C PHE A 13 11.55 -0.22 3.59
N ALA A 14 10.74 0.54 2.86
CA ALA A 14 10.15 0.09 1.60
C ALA A 14 11.23 -0.29 0.55
N ALA A 15 12.30 0.51 0.42
CA ALA A 15 13.39 0.19 -0.50
C ALA A 15 14.09 -1.15 -0.17
N HIS A 16 14.22 -1.50 1.11
CA HIS A 16 14.77 -2.80 1.52
C HIS A 16 13.80 -3.96 1.23
N LEU A 17 12.50 -3.79 1.42
CA LEU A 17 11.49 -4.80 1.03
C LEU A 17 11.54 -5.06 -0.49
N HIS A 18 11.57 -4.00 -1.29
CA HIS A 18 11.67 -4.13 -2.76
C HIS A 18 13.01 -4.75 -3.17
N LEU A 19 14.13 -4.41 -2.50
CA LEU A 19 15.42 -5.05 -2.73
C LEU A 19 15.35 -6.58 -2.51
N LEU A 20 14.68 -7.03 -1.45
CA LEU A 20 14.47 -8.47 -1.20
C LEU A 20 13.65 -9.12 -2.31
N ALA A 21 12.60 -8.44 -2.78
CA ALA A 21 11.78 -8.91 -3.88
C ALA A 21 12.56 -8.98 -5.21
N TYR A 22 13.35 -7.97 -5.55
CA TYR A 22 14.22 -8.01 -6.74
C TYR A 22 15.23 -9.16 -6.72
N ARG A 23 15.79 -9.48 -5.56
CA ARG A 23 16.70 -10.62 -5.39
C ARG A 23 16.06 -11.98 -5.61
N ARG A 24 14.72 -12.06 -5.54
CA ARG A 24 13.92 -13.26 -5.74
C ARG A 24 13.18 -13.27 -7.08
N ALA A 25 13.35 -12.25 -7.92
CA ALA A 25 12.74 -12.20 -9.25
C ALA A 25 13.23 -13.36 -10.12
N TYR A 26 12.33 -13.92 -10.90
CA TYR A 26 12.61 -15.05 -11.78
C TYR A 26 12.01 -14.82 -13.18
N GLY A 27 12.57 -15.47 -14.19
CA GLY A 27 12.06 -15.40 -15.55
C GLY A 27 12.24 -14.06 -16.28
N VAL A 28 12.68 -13.02 -15.55
CA VAL A 28 13.03 -11.70 -16.07
C VAL A 28 14.43 -11.36 -15.56
N ASP A 29 15.32 -10.97 -16.47
CA ASP A 29 16.66 -10.52 -16.07
C ASP A 29 16.61 -9.08 -15.55
N VAL A 30 17.02 -8.87 -14.29
CA VAL A 30 16.94 -7.60 -13.60
C VAL A 30 18.27 -7.21 -12.98
N ARG A 31 18.56 -5.89 -12.98
CA ARG A 31 19.75 -5.33 -12.33
C ARG A 31 19.35 -4.06 -11.57
N LEU A 32 19.71 -3.99 -10.31
CA LEU A 32 19.69 -2.72 -9.57
C LEU A 32 20.83 -1.85 -10.09
N ALA A 33 20.49 -0.85 -10.90
CA ALA A 33 21.45 -0.01 -11.60
C ALA A 33 21.70 1.30 -10.88
N GLY A 34 20.74 1.79 -10.08
CA GLY A 34 20.89 3.05 -9.40
C GLY A 34 20.06 3.20 -8.13
N VAL A 35 20.52 4.07 -7.24
CA VAL A 35 19.76 4.55 -6.09
C VAL A 35 19.96 6.03 -5.89
N THR A 36 18.89 6.73 -5.54
CA THR A 36 18.96 8.13 -5.09
C THR A 36 18.13 8.34 -3.83
N SER A 37 18.65 9.14 -2.91
CA SER A 37 17.93 9.63 -1.73
C SER A 37 18.60 10.90 -1.21
N PRO A 38 17.90 11.78 -0.47
CA PRO A 38 18.45 13.05 0.00
C PRO A 38 19.64 12.90 0.92
N THR A 39 19.67 11.87 1.77
CA THR A 39 20.75 11.64 2.75
C THR A 39 21.88 10.85 2.08
N GLU A 40 23.03 11.47 1.89
CA GLU A 40 24.17 10.84 1.21
C GLU A 40 24.67 9.58 1.89
N GLU A 41 24.78 9.58 3.21
CA GLU A 41 25.24 8.41 3.99
C GLU A 41 24.33 7.21 3.76
N ARG A 42 23.00 7.40 3.87
CA ARG A 42 22.01 6.33 3.64
C ARG A 42 22.01 5.86 2.20
N ARG A 43 22.13 6.78 1.25
CA ARG A 43 22.22 6.47 -0.18
C ARG A 43 23.43 5.57 -0.46
N LYS A 44 24.61 5.92 0.10
CA LYS A 44 25.84 5.12 -0.05
C LYS A 44 25.73 3.77 0.66
N ALA A 45 25.14 3.72 1.86
CA ALA A 45 24.93 2.47 2.59
C ALA A 45 24.03 1.51 1.79
N PHE A 46 22.88 1.99 1.31
CA PHE A 46 21.97 1.19 0.50
C PHE A 46 22.62 0.78 -0.84
N ALA A 47 23.39 1.65 -1.48
CA ALA A 47 24.16 1.33 -2.68
C ALA A 47 25.15 0.16 -2.43
N GLY A 48 25.87 0.19 -1.31
CA GLY A 48 26.78 -0.89 -0.91
C GLY A 48 26.09 -2.22 -0.66
N GLU A 49 24.88 -2.19 -0.06
CA GLU A 49 24.06 -3.39 0.18
C GLU A 49 23.44 -3.97 -1.10
N SER A 50 22.96 -3.10 -1.97
CA SER A 50 22.22 -3.48 -3.17
C SER A 50 23.09 -3.72 -4.41
N GLY A 51 24.32 -3.22 -4.41
CA GLY A 51 25.21 -3.20 -5.57
C GLY A 51 24.83 -2.15 -6.62
N ALA A 52 23.91 -1.22 -6.29
CA ALA A 52 23.49 -0.14 -7.15
C ALA A 52 24.45 1.05 -7.11
N GLU A 53 24.52 1.83 -8.18
CA GLU A 53 25.30 3.08 -8.21
C GLU A 53 24.56 4.20 -7.46
N PRO A 54 25.20 4.92 -6.52
CA PRO A 54 24.57 6.06 -5.82
C PRO A 54 24.56 7.32 -6.67
N TYR A 55 23.39 7.82 -7.02
CA TYR A 55 23.23 9.07 -7.78
C TYR A 55 22.80 10.22 -6.85
N PRO A 56 23.30 11.45 -7.06
CA PRO A 56 22.96 12.60 -6.21
C PRO A 56 21.49 13.03 -6.30
N HIS A 57 20.86 12.82 -7.44
CA HIS A 57 19.44 13.15 -7.70
C HIS A 57 18.88 12.31 -8.86
N LEU A 58 17.54 12.33 -9.01
CA LEU A 58 16.82 11.52 -9.99
C LEU A 58 17.30 11.75 -11.43
N ALA A 59 17.40 13.01 -11.86
CA ALA A 59 17.82 13.34 -13.23
C ALA A 59 19.19 12.75 -13.63
N ALA A 60 20.12 12.61 -12.67
CA ALA A 60 21.41 11.95 -12.93
C ALA A 60 21.26 10.42 -13.07
N MET A 61 20.26 9.81 -12.44
CA MET A 61 20.00 8.37 -12.49
C MET A 61 19.24 7.95 -13.74
N LEU A 62 18.32 8.78 -14.23
CA LEU A 62 17.39 8.45 -15.32
C LEU A 62 18.04 7.87 -16.59
N PRO A 63 19.21 8.37 -17.09
CA PRO A 63 19.85 7.79 -18.28
C PRO A 63 20.30 6.33 -18.11
N HIS A 64 20.44 5.87 -16.88
CA HIS A 64 21.05 4.58 -16.56
C HIS A 64 20.03 3.49 -16.19
N VAL A 65 18.74 3.82 -16.12
CA VAL A 65 17.66 2.93 -15.68
C VAL A 65 16.54 2.84 -16.73
N ASP A 66 15.76 1.78 -16.66
CA ASP A 66 14.56 1.53 -17.47
C ASP A 66 13.30 1.70 -16.63
N ILE A 67 13.40 1.42 -15.33
CA ILE A 67 12.34 1.48 -14.33
C ILE A 67 12.80 2.38 -13.18
N VAL A 68 11.89 3.24 -12.71
CA VAL A 68 12.05 4.01 -11.48
C VAL A 68 11.08 3.47 -10.42
N ASP A 69 11.65 2.98 -9.33
CA ASP A 69 10.92 2.46 -8.18
C ASP A 69 10.88 3.50 -7.05
N VAL A 70 9.68 4.03 -6.77
CA VAL A 70 9.48 5.18 -5.88
C VAL A 70 9.13 4.71 -4.48
N CYS A 71 10.16 4.50 -3.65
CA CYS A 71 10.09 4.14 -2.23
C CYS A 71 10.33 5.33 -1.29
N SER A 72 10.07 6.52 -1.75
CA SER A 72 10.24 7.78 -1.00
C SER A 72 8.96 8.18 -0.25
N PRO A 73 8.95 9.22 0.61
CA PRO A 73 7.73 9.66 1.29
C PRO A 73 6.61 10.07 0.32
N PRO A 74 5.33 9.85 0.70
CA PRO A 74 4.16 10.07 -0.18
C PRO A 74 4.11 11.43 -0.87
N ALA A 75 4.51 12.50 -0.19
CA ALA A 75 4.54 13.86 -0.76
C ALA A 75 5.51 14.01 -1.96
N THR A 76 6.39 13.05 -2.20
CA THR A 76 7.35 13.07 -3.31
C THR A 76 6.95 12.14 -4.46
N HIS A 77 5.87 11.33 -4.32
CA HIS A 77 5.50 10.33 -5.31
C HIS A 77 5.18 10.97 -6.66
N GLU A 78 4.28 11.96 -6.70
CA GLU A 78 3.88 12.61 -7.94
C GLU A 78 5.06 13.27 -8.67
N PRO A 79 5.85 14.18 -8.07
CA PRO A 79 6.94 14.86 -8.80
C PRO A 79 7.99 13.86 -9.32
N VAL A 80 8.35 12.85 -8.55
CA VAL A 80 9.29 11.80 -8.96
C VAL A 80 8.72 10.98 -10.12
N ALA A 81 7.46 10.56 -10.02
CA ALA A 81 6.80 9.78 -11.06
C ALA A 81 6.69 10.56 -12.37
N LEU A 82 6.27 11.81 -12.32
CA LEU A 82 6.13 12.64 -13.52
C LEU A 82 7.48 12.91 -14.21
N GLU A 83 8.56 13.14 -13.45
CA GLU A 83 9.91 13.31 -14.00
C GLU A 83 10.38 12.00 -14.69
N ALA A 84 10.18 10.85 -14.06
CA ALA A 84 10.52 9.54 -14.62
C ALA A 84 9.70 9.22 -15.89
N ILE A 85 8.38 9.43 -15.84
CA ILE A 85 7.48 9.23 -16.99
C ILE A 85 7.85 10.14 -18.15
N ALA A 86 8.16 11.42 -17.88
CA ALA A 86 8.60 12.35 -18.92
C ALA A 86 9.86 11.86 -19.64
N ALA A 87 10.77 11.19 -18.92
CA ALA A 87 11.97 10.55 -19.43
C ALA A 87 11.70 9.17 -20.10
N GLY A 88 10.43 8.74 -20.22
CA GLY A 88 10.04 7.47 -20.85
C GLY A 88 10.35 6.25 -20.02
N LYS A 89 10.42 6.38 -18.68
CA LYS A 89 10.68 5.25 -17.77
C LYS A 89 9.39 4.65 -17.27
N HIS A 90 9.38 3.31 -17.07
CA HIS A 90 8.35 2.65 -16.26
C HIS A 90 8.48 3.11 -14.82
N VAL A 91 7.35 3.14 -14.09
CA VAL A 91 7.34 3.63 -12.70
C VAL A 91 6.55 2.68 -11.82
N PHE A 92 7.16 2.28 -10.69
CA PHE A 92 6.49 1.63 -9.58
C PHE A 92 6.38 2.66 -8.45
N ILE A 93 5.21 2.76 -7.84
CA ILE A 93 4.96 3.74 -6.78
C ILE A 93 4.48 3.03 -5.53
N GLU A 94 5.20 3.23 -4.43
CA GLU A 94 4.81 2.78 -3.11
C GLU A 94 3.48 3.40 -2.66
N LYS A 95 2.83 2.71 -1.72
CA LYS A 95 1.59 3.20 -1.11
C LYS A 95 1.88 4.34 -0.09
N PRO A 96 0.91 5.22 0.08
CA PRO A 96 -0.26 5.44 -0.77
C PRO A 96 0.17 5.97 -2.14
N PHE A 97 -0.57 5.65 -3.20
CA PHE A 97 -0.22 6.04 -4.59
C PHE A 97 0.13 7.51 -4.73
N THR A 98 -0.71 8.37 -4.17
CA THR A 98 -0.50 9.80 -3.96
C THR A 98 -1.45 10.30 -2.88
N GLY A 99 -1.47 11.61 -2.64
CA GLY A 99 -2.34 12.26 -1.69
C GLY A 99 -2.43 13.77 -1.89
N ALA A 100 -3.09 14.42 -0.94
CA ALA A 100 -3.13 15.87 -0.83
C ALA A 100 -2.35 16.32 0.41
N PHE A 101 -1.35 17.15 0.21
CA PHE A 101 -0.38 17.56 1.24
C PHE A 101 -0.59 18.98 1.74
N GLY A 102 -1.72 19.58 1.39
CA GLY A 102 -2.16 20.89 1.88
C GLY A 102 -2.72 20.84 3.30
N SER A 103 -3.44 21.90 3.70
CA SER A 103 -4.04 21.97 5.04
C SER A 103 -5.17 20.92 5.19
N PRO A 104 -5.19 20.13 6.28
CA PRO A 104 -6.25 19.14 6.53
C PRO A 104 -7.64 19.72 6.80
N ARG A 105 -7.77 21.05 6.89
CA ARG A 105 -9.03 21.72 7.26
C ARG A 105 -10.08 21.79 6.15
N ASP A 106 -9.70 21.66 4.89
CA ASP A 106 -10.62 21.68 3.74
C ASP A 106 -10.59 20.32 3.03
N ALA A 107 -11.40 19.39 3.52
CA ALA A 107 -11.49 18.04 2.97
C ALA A 107 -11.93 18.01 1.48
N SER A 108 -12.75 18.98 1.05
CA SER A 108 -13.17 19.07 -0.36
C SER A 108 -12.02 19.53 -1.26
N ALA A 109 -11.18 20.45 -0.80
CA ALA A 109 -9.95 20.81 -1.52
C ALA A 109 -8.98 19.63 -1.56
N LEU A 110 -8.80 18.92 -0.44
CA LEU A 110 -7.93 17.73 -0.39
C LEU A 110 -8.36 16.65 -1.39
N LEU A 111 -9.67 16.38 -1.49
CA LEU A 111 -10.20 15.43 -2.48
C LEU A 111 -9.87 15.87 -3.91
N ARG A 112 -10.09 17.15 -4.25
CA ARG A 112 -9.76 17.68 -5.58
C ARG A 112 -8.27 17.58 -5.89
N ASP A 113 -7.42 17.96 -4.93
CA ASP A 113 -5.97 17.98 -5.10
C ASP A 113 -5.39 16.57 -5.25
N ALA A 114 -5.84 15.62 -4.42
CA ALA A 114 -5.42 14.22 -4.50
C ALA A 114 -5.82 13.58 -5.82
N LEU A 115 -7.06 13.81 -6.27
CA LEU A 115 -7.54 13.33 -7.58
C LEU A 115 -6.76 13.95 -8.73
N ALA A 116 -6.54 15.27 -8.69
CA ALA A 116 -5.76 15.95 -9.73
C ALA A 116 -4.32 15.40 -9.82
N SER A 117 -3.70 15.09 -8.67
CA SER A 117 -2.39 14.45 -8.61
C SER A 117 -2.41 13.05 -9.25
N ALA A 118 -3.34 12.19 -8.84
CA ALA A 118 -3.50 10.85 -9.40
C ALA A 118 -3.76 10.90 -10.92
N ASP A 119 -4.67 11.79 -11.34
CA ASP A 119 -5.04 11.94 -12.74
C ASP A 119 -3.87 12.40 -13.62
N ARG A 120 -3.04 13.34 -13.14
CA ARG A 120 -1.84 13.76 -13.88
C ARG A 120 -0.87 12.62 -14.11
N MET A 121 -0.62 11.78 -13.10
CA MET A 121 0.28 10.61 -13.24
C MET A 121 -0.28 9.57 -14.20
N VAL A 122 -1.57 9.23 -14.08
CA VAL A 122 -2.25 8.26 -14.96
C VAL A 122 -2.23 8.73 -16.41
N GLU A 123 -2.56 10.00 -16.67
CA GLU A 123 -2.53 10.57 -18.03
C GLU A 123 -1.13 10.65 -18.62
N ALA A 124 -0.15 11.08 -17.83
CA ALA A 124 1.23 11.13 -18.27
C ALA A 124 1.75 9.74 -18.67
N ALA A 125 1.50 8.72 -17.85
CA ALA A 125 1.92 7.34 -18.13
C ALA A 125 1.22 6.80 -19.39
N ARG A 126 -0.08 7.02 -19.52
CA ARG A 126 -0.85 6.64 -20.72
C ARG A 126 -0.30 7.33 -21.97
N GLY A 127 -0.03 8.65 -21.90
CA GLY A 127 0.50 9.43 -23.01
C GLY A 127 1.90 9.01 -23.47
N LYS A 128 2.71 8.46 -22.55
CA LYS A 128 4.05 7.94 -22.84
C LYS A 128 4.08 6.45 -23.18
N GLY A 129 3.00 5.72 -22.95
CA GLY A 129 2.95 4.28 -23.14
C GLY A 129 3.85 3.49 -22.18
N VAL A 130 4.08 4.01 -20.97
CA VAL A 130 4.89 3.35 -19.94
C VAL A 130 4.01 2.69 -18.89
N VAL A 131 4.53 1.65 -18.25
CA VAL A 131 3.86 1.01 -17.10
C VAL A 131 3.94 1.96 -15.92
N LEU A 132 2.78 2.20 -15.29
CA LEU A 132 2.64 2.84 -13.99
C LEU A 132 1.96 1.85 -13.06
N ALA A 133 2.71 1.27 -12.14
CA ALA A 133 2.27 0.25 -11.22
C ALA A 133 2.18 0.82 -9.80
N TYR A 134 1.16 0.39 -9.07
CA TYR A 134 0.91 0.77 -7.69
C TYR A 134 1.35 -0.35 -6.76
N ALA A 135 2.34 -0.11 -5.93
CA ALA A 135 2.84 -1.08 -4.98
C ALA A 135 1.84 -1.22 -3.82
N GLU A 136 0.86 -2.09 -4.07
CA GLU A 136 -0.18 -2.48 -3.14
C GLU A 136 -0.15 -3.99 -2.95
N ASN A 137 0.71 -4.40 -2.06
CA ASN A 137 1.08 -5.79 -1.82
C ASN A 137 -0.09 -6.71 -1.46
N TRP A 138 -1.17 -6.21 -0.82
CA TRP A 138 -2.31 -7.05 -0.46
C TRP A 138 -3.01 -7.68 -1.66
N ILE A 139 -3.03 -7.00 -2.81
CA ILE A 139 -3.54 -7.60 -4.06
C ILE A 139 -2.79 -8.90 -4.37
N TYR A 140 -1.49 -8.93 -4.11
CA TYR A 140 -0.60 -10.04 -4.44
C TYR A 140 -0.42 -11.08 -3.32
N ALA A 141 -0.97 -10.82 -2.14
CA ALA A 141 -0.93 -11.77 -1.04
C ALA A 141 -1.56 -13.11 -1.45
N PRO A 142 -0.92 -14.26 -1.19
CA PRO A 142 -1.40 -15.57 -1.64
C PRO A 142 -2.85 -15.86 -1.28
N ALA A 143 -3.30 -15.41 -0.10
CA ALA A 143 -4.68 -15.57 0.34
C ALA A 143 -5.67 -14.77 -0.53
N VAL A 144 -5.33 -13.52 -0.88
CA VAL A 144 -6.15 -12.67 -1.76
C VAL A 144 -6.13 -13.18 -3.20
N GLN A 145 -4.98 -13.67 -3.68
CA GLN A 145 -4.89 -14.29 -5.00
C GLN A 145 -5.70 -15.59 -5.11
N LYS A 146 -5.80 -16.35 -4.02
CA LYS A 146 -6.68 -17.53 -4.00
C LYS A 146 -8.16 -17.11 -4.01
N GLU A 147 -8.53 -16.07 -3.29
CA GLU A 147 -9.89 -15.52 -3.34
C GLU A 147 -10.23 -14.97 -4.73
N ARG A 148 -9.32 -14.25 -5.36
CA ARG A 148 -9.44 -13.85 -6.77
C ARG A 148 -9.77 -15.05 -7.67
N GLU A 149 -8.99 -16.13 -7.55
CA GLU A 149 -9.20 -17.36 -8.36
C GLU A 149 -10.59 -17.96 -8.11
N ILE A 150 -11.06 -17.98 -6.85
CA ILE A 150 -12.38 -18.49 -6.50
C ILE A 150 -13.47 -17.64 -7.17
N VAL A 151 -13.40 -16.32 -7.02
CA VAL A 151 -14.36 -15.39 -7.64
C VAL A 151 -14.39 -15.55 -9.16
N GLU A 152 -13.22 -15.57 -9.83
CA GLU A 152 -13.13 -15.71 -11.28
C GLU A 152 -13.71 -17.05 -11.79
N LYS A 153 -13.38 -18.17 -11.13
CA LYS A 153 -13.73 -19.50 -11.61
C LYS A 153 -15.15 -19.92 -11.26
N THR A 154 -15.69 -19.42 -10.16
CA THR A 154 -17.04 -19.80 -9.70
C THR A 154 -18.13 -18.85 -10.17
N GLY A 155 -17.76 -17.67 -10.69
CA GLY A 155 -18.70 -16.60 -11.00
C GLY A 155 -19.41 -16.09 -9.74
N ALA A 156 -18.70 -16.04 -8.60
CA ALA A 156 -19.27 -15.57 -7.35
C ALA A 156 -19.66 -14.10 -7.42
N GLN A 157 -20.78 -13.75 -6.82
CA GLN A 157 -21.15 -12.38 -6.49
C GLN A 157 -20.70 -12.06 -5.08
N ILE A 158 -19.82 -11.08 -4.92
CA ILE A 158 -19.40 -10.59 -3.60
C ILE A 158 -20.50 -9.68 -3.07
N LEU A 159 -21.03 -10.03 -1.90
CA LEU A 159 -22.13 -9.31 -1.25
C LEU A 159 -21.62 -8.28 -0.24
N TRP A 160 -20.59 -8.68 0.52
CA TRP A 160 -19.97 -7.86 1.55
C TRP A 160 -18.51 -8.24 1.74
N MET A 161 -17.66 -7.26 1.99
CA MET A 161 -16.28 -7.45 2.40
C MET A 161 -16.01 -6.70 3.70
N LEU A 162 -15.09 -7.21 4.49
CA LEU A 162 -14.69 -6.62 5.75
C LEU A 162 -13.17 -6.76 5.87
N GLY A 163 -12.45 -5.65 6.03
CA GLY A 163 -11.00 -5.69 6.08
C GLY A 163 -10.38 -4.69 7.04
N GLY A 164 -9.21 -5.00 7.54
CA GLY A 164 -8.52 -4.10 8.43
C GLY A 164 -7.01 -4.26 8.44
N GLU A 165 -6.32 -3.13 8.58
CA GLU A 165 -4.91 -3.07 8.90
C GLU A 165 -4.69 -2.28 10.17
N SER A 166 -3.93 -2.87 11.09
CA SER A 166 -3.62 -2.23 12.37
C SER A 166 -2.32 -2.70 12.99
N HIS A 167 -1.70 -1.84 13.73
CA HIS A 167 -0.53 -2.12 14.56
C HIS A 167 -0.32 -1.01 15.62
N SER A 168 0.81 -1.02 16.34
CA SER A 168 1.08 -0.09 17.47
C SER A 168 1.69 1.26 17.08
N GLY A 169 1.63 1.63 15.80
CA GLY A 169 2.18 2.88 15.26
C GLY A 169 3.17 2.67 14.12
N SER A 170 3.18 3.58 13.16
CA SER A 170 4.09 3.55 12.01
C SER A 170 5.54 3.78 12.42
N HIS A 171 6.49 3.10 11.77
CA HIS A 171 7.93 3.23 12.07
C HIS A 171 8.52 4.59 11.69
N SER A 172 7.99 5.21 10.63
CA SER A 172 8.51 6.46 10.13
C SER A 172 7.77 7.65 10.77
N PRO A 173 8.48 8.68 11.27
CA PRO A 173 7.86 9.91 11.76
C PRO A 173 7.07 10.66 10.68
N VAL A 174 7.37 10.44 9.40
CA VAL A 174 6.64 11.02 8.26
C VAL A 174 5.14 10.77 8.35
N TYR A 175 4.70 9.57 8.78
CA TYR A 175 3.30 9.20 8.92
C TYR A 175 2.56 9.83 10.12
N GLY A 176 3.23 10.69 10.87
CA GLY A 176 2.60 11.50 11.92
C GLY A 176 2.24 12.92 11.49
N ILE A 177 2.56 13.31 10.26
CA ILE A 177 2.50 14.69 9.79
C ILE A 177 1.79 14.74 8.43
N TRP A 178 0.64 15.44 8.37
CA TRP A 178 -0.22 15.50 7.19
C TRP A 178 0.53 15.93 5.92
N ARG A 179 1.29 17.02 5.98
CA ARG A 179 2.03 17.57 4.81
C ARG A 179 3.04 16.60 4.18
N HIS A 180 3.36 15.49 4.87
CA HIS A 180 4.28 14.47 4.37
C HIS A 180 3.59 13.17 3.98
N ALA A 181 2.54 12.79 4.73
CA ALA A 181 1.82 11.53 4.57
C ALA A 181 0.52 11.66 3.75
N GLY A 182 -0.09 12.86 3.71
CA GLY A 182 -1.37 13.09 3.04
C GLY A 182 -2.59 12.59 3.84
N GLY A 183 -2.40 12.16 5.09
CA GLY A 183 -3.41 11.66 5.99
C GLY A 183 -2.81 10.82 7.11
N GLY A 184 -3.65 10.32 8.00
CA GLY A 184 -3.26 9.44 9.09
C GLY A 184 -3.48 7.95 8.77
N SER A 185 -4.07 7.23 9.71
CA SER A 185 -4.30 5.79 9.59
C SER A 185 -5.20 5.43 8.40
N LEU A 186 -6.20 6.25 8.08
CA LEU A 186 -7.10 5.99 6.97
C LEU A 186 -6.35 5.90 5.61
N VAL A 187 -5.45 6.83 5.33
CA VAL A 187 -4.63 6.80 4.11
C VAL A 187 -3.46 5.84 4.25
N GLY A 188 -2.76 5.87 5.38
CA GLY A 188 -1.51 5.13 5.58
C GLY A 188 -1.68 3.62 5.71
N LYS A 189 -2.84 3.17 6.18
CA LYS A 189 -3.20 1.77 6.40
C LYS A 189 -4.47 1.35 5.66
N GLY A 190 -5.51 2.17 5.73
CA GLY A 190 -6.79 1.87 5.07
C GLY A 190 -6.67 1.69 3.56
N CYS A 191 -5.60 2.22 2.93
CA CYS A 191 -5.32 1.97 1.51
C CYS A 191 -5.21 0.47 1.20
N HIS A 192 -4.58 -0.33 2.03
CA HIS A 192 -4.37 -1.76 1.79
C HIS A 192 -5.71 -2.55 1.73
N PRO A 193 -6.52 -2.64 2.80
CA PRO A 193 -7.78 -3.37 2.74
C PRO A 193 -8.77 -2.76 1.73
N LEU A 194 -8.78 -1.43 1.57
CA LEU A 194 -9.63 -0.79 0.57
C LEU A 194 -9.25 -1.22 -0.84
N THR A 195 -7.96 -1.15 -1.20
CA THR A 195 -7.51 -1.51 -2.55
C THR A 195 -7.78 -2.98 -2.85
N ALA A 196 -7.59 -3.87 -1.86
CA ALA A 196 -7.94 -5.28 -2.00
C ALA A 196 -9.44 -5.49 -2.28
N CYS A 197 -10.33 -4.76 -1.57
CA CYS A 197 -11.77 -4.78 -1.84
C CYS A 197 -12.09 -4.27 -3.25
N LEU A 198 -11.53 -3.12 -3.65
CA LEU A 198 -11.74 -2.56 -4.98
C LEU A 198 -11.25 -3.50 -6.07
N TYR A 199 -10.08 -4.11 -5.88
CA TYR A 199 -9.52 -5.09 -6.81
C TYR A 199 -10.43 -6.31 -6.99
N LEU A 200 -10.95 -6.90 -5.91
CA LEU A 200 -11.85 -8.04 -6.00
C LEU A 200 -13.17 -7.67 -6.71
N LYS A 201 -13.68 -6.46 -6.54
CA LYS A 201 -14.85 -5.95 -7.30
C LYS A 201 -14.53 -5.71 -8.79
N VAL A 202 -13.30 -5.31 -9.11
CA VAL A 202 -12.82 -5.25 -10.50
C VAL A 202 -12.80 -6.65 -11.12
N VAL A 203 -12.30 -7.64 -10.38
CA VAL A 203 -12.23 -9.05 -10.81
C VAL A 203 -13.64 -9.60 -11.04
N GLU A 204 -14.55 -9.45 -10.07
CA GLU A 204 -15.94 -9.87 -10.18
C GLU A 204 -16.62 -9.25 -11.41
N GLY A 205 -16.53 -7.92 -11.55
CA GLY A 205 -17.16 -7.22 -12.65
C GLY A 205 -16.67 -7.67 -14.02
N ARG A 206 -15.37 -7.95 -14.15
CA ARG A 206 -14.77 -8.50 -15.37
C ARG A 206 -15.26 -9.91 -15.66
N ALA A 207 -15.40 -10.75 -14.63
CA ALA A 207 -15.91 -12.11 -14.78
C ALA A 207 -17.38 -12.16 -15.21
N HIS A 208 -18.21 -11.21 -14.74
CA HIS A 208 -19.65 -11.20 -15.02
C HIS A 208 -20.07 -10.40 -16.25
N GLY A 209 -19.42 -9.31 -16.54
CA GLY A 209 -19.90 -8.39 -17.58
C GLY A 209 -18.81 -7.68 -18.36
N GLY A 210 -17.56 -8.02 -18.11
CA GLY A 210 -16.40 -7.45 -18.80
C GLY A 210 -15.99 -6.05 -18.34
N ARG A 211 -16.74 -5.39 -17.44
CA ARG A 211 -16.41 -4.08 -16.87
C ARG A 211 -16.19 -4.15 -15.35
N PRO A 212 -15.24 -3.38 -14.80
CA PRO A 212 -15.08 -3.25 -13.35
C PRO A 212 -16.36 -2.77 -12.65
N ILE A 213 -16.64 -3.29 -11.45
CA ILE A 213 -17.61 -2.71 -10.52
C ILE A 213 -16.84 -1.70 -9.65
N ARG A 214 -17.28 -0.45 -9.63
CA ARG A 214 -16.57 0.65 -8.96
C ARG A 214 -17.25 1.08 -7.67
N PRO A 215 -16.54 1.75 -6.74
CA PRO A 215 -17.15 2.34 -5.56
C PRO A 215 -18.05 3.50 -5.98
N ALA A 216 -19.33 3.52 -5.56
CA ALA A 216 -20.28 4.58 -5.88
C ALA A 216 -20.26 5.68 -4.82
N THR A 217 -20.38 5.29 -3.55
CA THR A 217 -20.43 6.23 -2.42
C THR A 217 -19.60 5.71 -1.25
N VAL A 218 -19.24 6.62 -0.34
CA VAL A 218 -18.57 6.26 0.93
C VAL A 218 -19.16 7.04 2.11
N SER A 219 -19.12 6.40 3.30
CA SER A 219 -19.22 7.10 4.58
C SER A 219 -18.05 6.75 5.49
N ALA A 220 -17.56 7.71 6.27
CA ALA A 220 -16.35 7.50 7.06
C ALA A 220 -16.39 8.21 8.42
N ARG A 221 -15.59 7.69 9.34
CA ARG A 221 -15.23 8.32 10.61
C ARG A 221 -13.73 8.26 10.81
N VAL A 222 -13.16 9.35 11.33
CA VAL A 222 -11.76 9.41 11.76
C VAL A 222 -11.67 9.96 13.17
N HIS A 223 -10.72 9.48 13.95
CA HIS A 223 -10.54 9.88 15.35
C HIS A 223 -9.06 9.97 15.70
N GLU A 224 -8.76 10.84 16.66
CA GLU A 224 -7.46 11.07 17.26
C GLU A 224 -7.47 10.52 18.69
N ILE A 225 -7.55 9.19 18.83
CA ILE A 225 -7.82 8.50 20.11
C ILE A 225 -6.69 8.71 21.11
N THR A 226 -5.43 8.64 20.67
CA THR A 226 -4.27 8.85 21.57
C THR A 226 -4.07 10.31 21.97
N ARG A 227 -4.78 11.25 21.34
CA ARG A 227 -4.78 12.68 21.72
C ARG A 227 -6.00 13.12 22.55
N LEU A 228 -6.87 12.19 22.91
CA LEU A 228 -7.99 12.52 23.78
C LEU A 228 -7.50 12.93 25.18
N PRO A 229 -8.10 13.97 25.82
CA PRO A 229 -7.65 14.44 27.14
C PRO A 229 -7.67 13.39 28.26
N ARG A 230 -8.43 12.31 28.08
CA ARG A 230 -8.52 11.20 29.03
C ARG A 230 -7.66 10.00 28.65
N TYR A 231 -6.95 10.05 27.52
CA TYR A 231 -6.03 8.97 27.14
C TYR A 231 -4.91 8.86 28.19
N ARG A 232 -4.57 7.64 28.56
CA ARG A 232 -3.48 7.35 29.50
C ARG A 232 -2.39 6.57 28.76
N ASP A 233 -1.37 7.30 28.34
CA ASP A 233 -0.23 6.68 27.69
C ASP A 233 0.49 5.72 28.65
N ARG A 234 0.77 4.52 28.18
CA ARG A 234 1.55 3.49 28.87
C ARG A 234 2.87 3.20 28.16
N GLY A 235 3.19 3.95 27.10
CA GLY A 235 4.42 3.82 26.33
C GLY A 235 4.46 2.64 25.34
N PHE A 236 3.32 1.99 25.05
CA PHE A 236 3.26 0.85 24.13
C PHE A 236 2.72 1.22 22.75
N LEU A 237 1.95 2.29 22.64
CA LEU A 237 1.45 2.81 21.38
C LEU A 237 2.23 4.06 21.00
N ARG A 238 2.36 4.31 19.71
CA ARG A 238 2.87 5.59 19.23
C ARG A 238 1.85 6.69 19.48
N THR A 239 2.29 7.82 20.01
CA THR A 239 1.43 8.97 20.37
C THR A 239 1.91 10.31 19.80
N ASP A 240 3.05 10.35 19.12
CA ASP A 240 3.69 11.54 18.56
C ASP A 240 3.13 11.95 17.19
N TYR A 241 1.78 11.91 17.03
CA TYR A 241 1.08 12.40 15.85
C TYR A 241 0.84 13.91 15.97
N GLU A 242 1.17 14.69 14.91
CA GLU A 242 0.96 16.13 14.91
C GLU A 242 -0.49 16.50 14.55
N ASP A 243 -0.90 16.14 13.34
CA ASP A 243 -2.15 16.62 12.73
C ASP A 243 -2.87 15.56 11.89
N VAL A 244 -2.63 14.28 12.20
CA VAL A 244 -3.26 13.12 11.54
C VAL A 244 -4.03 12.28 12.56
N GLU A 245 -5.02 11.54 12.08
CA GLU A 245 -5.79 10.59 12.87
C GLU A 245 -5.04 9.26 13.08
N ASP A 246 -5.33 8.59 14.20
CA ASP A 246 -4.82 7.27 14.56
C ASP A 246 -5.88 6.15 14.46
N TYR A 247 -7.11 6.53 14.09
CA TYR A 247 -8.21 5.63 13.80
C TYR A 247 -9.02 6.13 12.60
N GLY A 248 -9.31 5.24 11.65
CA GLY A 248 -10.21 5.47 10.53
C GLY A 248 -11.10 4.27 10.27
N GLN A 249 -12.35 4.56 9.91
CA GLN A 249 -13.32 3.60 9.40
C GLN A 249 -13.92 4.15 8.11
N LEU A 250 -14.05 3.29 7.09
CA LEU A 250 -14.64 3.63 5.81
C LEU A 250 -15.65 2.54 5.43
N HIS A 251 -16.90 2.94 5.18
CA HIS A 251 -17.92 2.12 4.53
C HIS A 251 -18.01 2.52 3.06
N VAL A 252 -17.97 1.54 2.17
CA VAL A 252 -18.05 1.73 0.71
C VAL A 252 -19.30 1.05 0.20
N THR A 253 -20.11 1.76 -0.59
CA THR A 253 -21.17 1.17 -1.41
C THR A 253 -20.71 1.14 -2.86
N PHE A 254 -20.78 -0.01 -3.51
CA PHE A 254 -20.41 -0.21 -4.90
C PHE A 254 -21.58 0.09 -5.86
N GLU A 255 -21.30 0.25 -7.16
CA GLU A 255 -22.31 0.52 -8.21
C GLU A 255 -23.43 -0.52 -8.27
N ASP A 256 -23.16 -1.76 -7.87
CA ASP A 256 -24.13 -2.87 -7.83
C ASP A 256 -24.89 -2.96 -6.50
N GLY A 257 -24.68 -2.03 -5.58
CA GLY A 257 -25.32 -1.95 -4.27
C GLY A 257 -24.70 -2.85 -3.19
N THR A 258 -23.65 -3.61 -3.50
CA THR A 258 -22.87 -4.38 -2.52
C THR A 258 -21.95 -3.49 -1.71
N VAL A 259 -21.39 -3.97 -0.61
CA VAL A 259 -20.69 -3.10 0.34
C VAL A 259 -19.34 -3.64 0.80
N ALA A 260 -18.47 -2.74 1.28
CA ALA A 260 -17.25 -3.10 2.03
C ALA A 260 -17.06 -2.17 3.23
N ASP A 261 -16.55 -2.74 4.33
CA ASP A 261 -16.17 -2.02 5.54
C ASP A 261 -14.67 -2.15 5.76
N VAL A 262 -13.99 -1.03 5.92
CA VAL A 262 -12.54 -0.94 6.08
C VAL A 262 -12.20 -0.29 7.40
N PHE A 263 -11.30 -0.90 8.16
CA PHE A 263 -10.77 -0.39 9.41
C PHE A 263 -9.27 -0.14 9.30
N ALA A 264 -8.82 0.98 9.81
CA ALA A 264 -7.43 1.39 9.79
C ALA A 264 -7.07 2.04 11.14
N THR A 265 -6.08 1.49 11.86
CA THR A 265 -5.75 2.04 13.16
C THR A 265 -4.29 1.82 13.57
N GLU A 266 -3.79 2.75 14.39
CA GLU A 266 -2.47 2.70 15.03
C GLU A 266 -2.55 2.18 16.49
N LEU A 267 -3.66 1.52 16.88
CA LEU A 267 -4.03 1.30 18.28
C LEU A 267 -3.97 -0.17 18.72
N VAL A 268 -3.33 -1.05 17.94
CA VAL A 268 -3.27 -2.49 18.22
C VAL A 268 -1.90 -2.91 18.69
N LEU A 269 -1.86 -3.62 19.81
CA LEU A 269 -0.65 -4.24 20.35
C LEU A 269 -0.54 -5.71 19.93
N GLY A 270 0.66 -6.27 20.03
CA GLY A 270 0.90 -7.70 19.79
C GLY A 270 1.26 -8.02 18.34
N GLY A 271 1.81 -7.08 17.62
CA GLY A 271 2.22 -7.21 16.22
C GLY A 271 1.30 -6.49 15.25
N VAL A 272 1.45 -6.81 13.99
CA VAL A 272 0.56 -6.36 12.92
C VAL A 272 -0.69 -7.22 12.91
N HIS A 273 -1.85 -6.64 12.59
CA HIS A 273 -3.12 -7.34 12.47
C HIS A 273 -3.79 -6.95 11.14
N ASN A 274 -3.52 -7.78 10.12
CA ASN A 274 -3.92 -7.56 8.73
C ASN A 274 -4.81 -8.71 8.25
N TRP A 275 -6.03 -8.39 7.82
CA TRP A 275 -7.02 -9.40 7.43
C TRP A 275 -8.06 -8.84 6.46
N LEU A 276 -8.62 -9.75 5.65
CA LEU A 276 -9.75 -9.48 4.76
C LEU A 276 -10.74 -10.65 4.82
N GLU A 277 -12.01 -10.37 5.02
CA GLU A 277 -13.10 -11.34 4.90
C GLU A 277 -13.97 -11.01 3.68
N VAL A 278 -14.35 -12.03 2.94
CA VAL A 278 -15.22 -11.95 1.78
C VAL A 278 -16.43 -12.83 2.00
N PHE A 279 -17.61 -12.24 1.88
CA PHE A 279 -18.90 -12.93 1.97
C PHE A 279 -19.58 -12.84 0.60
N ALA A 280 -19.59 -13.96 -0.11
CA ALA A 280 -20.18 -14.07 -1.43
C ALA A 280 -21.49 -14.90 -1.40
N ASN A 281 -22.22 -14.90 -2.51
CA ASN A 281 -23.46 -15.64 -2.63
C ASN A 281 -23.28 -17.17 -2.66
N ASN A 282 -22.06 -17.67 -2.83
CA ASN A 282 -21.74 -19.09 -2.94
C ASN A 282 -20.60 -19.55 -2.02
N HIS A 283 -19.89 -18.64 -1.33
CA HIS A 283 -18.82 -18.99 -0.39
C HIS A 283 -18.53 -17.86 0.61
N ARG A 284 -17.71 -18.18 1.59
CA ARG A 284 -17.08 -17.23 2.52
C ARG A 284 -15.59 -17.51 2.60
N THR A 285 -14.77 -16.48 2.56
CA THR A 285 -13.33 -16.59 2.75
C THR A 285 -12.84 -15.65 3.85
N THR A 286 -11.85 -16.09 4.63
CA THR A 286 -11.07 -15.25 5.53
C THR A 286 -9.62 -15.29 5.07
N CYS A 287 -9.15 -14.18 4.50
CA CYS A 287 -7.75 -13.98 4.15
C CYS A 287 -6.99 -13.46 5.38
N ARG A 288 -6.11 -14.28 5.95
CA ARG A 288 -5.16 -13.84 6.98
C ARG A 288 -3.87 -13.44 6.31
N LEU A 289 -3.53 -12.15 6.39
CA LEU A 289 -2.34 -11.65 5.73
C LEU A 289 -1.16 -11.59 6.70
N ASN A 290 -1.41 -11.14 7.94
CA ASN A 290 -0.43 -11.15 9.02
C ASN A 290 -1.14 -10.88 10.36
N PRO A 291 -0.87 -11.62 11.46
CA PRO A 291 -0.03 -12.82 11.50
C PRO A 291 -0.71 -14.04 10.85
N VAL A 292 0.11 -15.00 10.43
CA VAL A 292 -0.34 -16.29 9.92
C VAL A 292 0.23 -17.39 10.78
N ASN A 293 -0.62 -18.19 11.41
CA ASN A 293 -0.22 -19.28 12.30
C ASN A 293 0.23 -20.51 11.49
N LEU A 294 1.44 -20.47 10.95
CA LEU A 294 2.08 -21.63 10.31
C LEU A 294 2.89 -22.44 11.30
N LEU A 295 3.39 -21.82 12.35
CA LEU A 295 4.11 -22.48 13.42
C LEU A 295 3.92 -21.74 14.75
N ASP A 296 3.98 -22.48 15.82
CA ASP A 296 4.00 -21.98 17.19
C ASP A 296 5.35 -22.31 17.82
N THR A 297 5.94 -21.37 18.54
CA THR A 297 7.17 -21.62 19.28
C THR A 297 7.10 -21.03 20.68
N TYR A 298 7.70 -21.73 21.62
CA TYR A 298 7.87 -21.25 22.99
C TYR A 298 9.33 -20.89 23.23
N ASN A 299 9.57 -19.68 23.63
CA ASN A 299 10.89 -19.20 24.01
C ASN A 299 10.90 -18.77 25.49
N PRO A 300 11.65 -19.43 26.39
CA PRO A 300 11.66 -19.09 27.80
C PRO A 300 12.37 -17.76 28.11
N GLU A 301 13.27 -17.33 27.24
CA GLU A 301 14.11 -16.14 27.47
C GLU A 301 14.29 -15.34 26.17
N ALA A 302 13.88 -14.07 26.16
CA ALA A 302 13.94 -13.20 24.97
C ALA A 302 15.35 -13.16 24.33
N GLU A 303 16.40 -13.25 25.15
CA GLU A 303 17.80 -13.19 24.74
C GLU A 303 18.21 -14.31 23.76
N GLN A 304 17.65 -15.52 23.90
CA GLN A 304 17.93 -16.63 22.99
C GLN A 304 17.48 -16.36 21.56
N PHE A 305 16.45 -15.51 21.39
CA PHE A 305 15.91 -15.15 20.08
C PHE A 305 16.36 -13.74 19.65
N ARG A 306 17.42 -13.18 20.24
CA ARG A 306 17.91 -11.84 19.90
C ARG A 306 18.03 -11.65 18.39
N ASP A 307 18.71 -12.57 17.72
CA ASP A 307 19.03 -12.53 16.30
C ASP A 307 18.02 -13.31 15.43
N VAL A 308 16.90 -13.79 16.01
CA VAL A 308 15.83 -14.45 15.28
C VAL A 308 14.72 -13.42 15.00
N TYR A 309 14.42 -13.19 13.75
CA TYR A 309 13.20 -12.45 13.37
C TYR A 309 11.98 -13.34 13.60
N LEU A 310 10.99 -12.84 14.30
CA LEU A 310 9.74 -13.58 14.54
C LEU A 310 8.61 -13.09 13.65
N VAL A 311 8.24 -11.84 13.82
CA VAL A 311 7.18 -11.15 13.07
C VAL A 311 7.28 -9.65 13.35
N GLU A 312 6.81 -8.82 12.44
CA GLU A 312 6.84 -7.37 12.60
C GLU A 312 6.14 -6.91 13.89
N LYS A 313 6.78 -6.03 14.64
CA LYS A 313 6.23 -5.35 15.85
C LYS A 313 5.75 -6.28 16.97
N ILE A 314 6.35 -7.45 17.13
CA ILE A 314 5.96 -8.45 18.15
C ILE A 314 5.99 -7.91 19.59
N GLY A 315 6.84 -6.95 19.90
CA GLY A 315 6.98 -6.34 21.23
C GLY A 315 7.87 -7.14 22.19
N THR A 316 7.66 -8.43 22.36
CA THR A 316 8.53 -9.32 23.13
C THR A 316 8.76 -10.62 22.39
N LYS A 317 9.95 -11.21 22.60
CA LYS A 317 10.32 -12.52 22.05
C LYS A 317 10.21 -13.65 23.07
N GLU A 318 9.76 -13.37 24.29
CA GLU A 318 9.59 -14.33 25.37
C GLU A 318 8.17 -14.88 25.39
N GLY A 319 8.05 -16.15 25.75
CA GLY A 319 6.78 -16.87 25.81
C GLY A 319 6.39 -17.54 24.49
N TRP A 320 5.12 -17.86 24.36
CA TRP A 320 4.56 -18.37 23.12
C TRP A 320 4.47 -17.30 22.06
N SER A 321 4.88 -17.62 20.84
CA SER A 321 4.79 -16.72 19.67
C SER A 321 4.47 -17.51 18.41
N HIS A 322 4.05 -16.79 17.37
CA HIS A 322 3.70 -17.30 16.04
C HIS A 322 4.64 -16.69 15.00
N PRO A 323 5.88 -17.19 14.85
CA PRO A 323 6.83 -16.64 13.90
C PRO A 323 6.32 -16.72 12.45
N ALA A 324 6.56 -15.67 11.69
CA ALA A 324 6.33 -15.69 10.25
C ALA A 324 7.44 -16.52 9.57
N ALA A 325 7.05 -17.51 8.81
CA ALA A 325 8.01 -18.34 8.06
C ALA A 325 8.65 -17.57 6.89
N ASP A 326 7.85 -16.75 6.20
CA ASP A 326 8.28 -15.81 5.17
C ASP A 326 7.20 -14.70 5.08
N GLU A 327 7.40 -13.63 5.86
CA GLU A 327 6.40 -12.57 6.01
C GLU A 327 6.18 -11.80 4.72
N GLU A 328 7.26 -11.54 3.97
CA GLU A 328 7.20 -10.82 2.71
C GLU A 328 6.45 -11.60 1.63
N TRP A 329 6.59 -12.94 1.61
CA TRP A 329 5.80 -13.80 0.73
C TRP A 329 4.33 -13.81 1.13
N GLN A 330 4.04 -13.94 2.42
CA GLN A 330 2.67 -13.99 2.95
C GLN A 330 1.90 -12.71 2.67
N GLN A 331 2.59 -11.58 2.72
CA GLN A 331 2.03 -10.26 2.45
C GLN A 331 2.03 -9.87 0.96
N GLY A 332 2.65 -10.66 0.07
CA GLY A 332 2.58 -10.47 -1.37
C GLY A 332 3.69 -9.66 -2.02
N PHE A 333 4.67 -9.15 -1.28
CA PHE A 333 5.73 -8.27 -1.81
C PHE A 333 6.52 -8.89 -2.97
N TYR A 334 6.83 -10.19 -2.91
CA TYR A 334 7.58 -10.83 -4.00
C TYR A 334 6.76 -10.97 -5.27
N ALA A 335 5.48 -11.34 -5.12
CA ALA A 335 4.58 -11.51 -6.26
C ALA A 335 4.20 -10.15 -6.90
N GLU A 336 4.14 -9.10 -6.11
CA GLU A 336 3.92 -7.73 -6.56
C GLU A 336 5.04 -7.27 -7.51
N ILE A 337 6.27 -7.29 -7.04
CA ILE A 337 7.43 -6.89 -7.84
C ILE A 337 7.60 -7.81 -9.05
N GLN A 338 7.36 -9.11 -8.91
CA GLN A 338 7.39 -10.06 -10.03
C GLN A 338 6.39 -9.68 -11.13
N ASP A 339 5.13 -9.38 -10.75
CA ASP A 339 4.08 -8.94 -11.68
C ASP A 339 4.49 -7.67 -12.43
N PHE A 340 5.05 -6.67 -11.71
CA PHE A 340 5.47 -5.40 -12.30
C PHE A 340 6.61 -5.58 -13.31
N LEU A 341 7.60 -6.40 -12.98
CA LEU A 341 8.70 -6.72 -13.89
C LEU A 341 8.22 -7.41 -15.16
N GLU A 342 7.33 -8.39 -15.02
CA GLU A 342 6.71 -9.07 -16.15
C GLU A 342 5.88 -8.11 -17.02
N CYS A 343 5.17 -7.16 -16.40
CA CYS A 343 4.43 -6.14 -17.11
C CYS A 343 5.36 -5.24 -17.94
N CYS A 344 6.48 -4.81 -17.38
CA CYS A 344 7.48 -4.03 -18.10
C CYS A 344 8.11 -4.83 -19.26
N ALA A 345 8.33 -6.13 -19.06
CA ALA A 345 8.92 -7.01 -20.08
C ALA A 345 7.95 -7.36 -21.22
N SER A 346 6.64 -7.47 -20.94
CA SER A 346 5.63 -7.96 -21.90
C SER A 346 4.69 -6.88 -22.43
N GLY A 347 4.65 -5.70 -21.82
CA GLY A 347 3.69 -4.63 -22.14
C GLY A 347 2.27 -4.88 -21.63
N ARG A 348 2.05 -5.88 -20.76
CA ARG A 348 0.74 -6.11 -20.13
C ARG A 348 0.49 -5.13 -18.99
N ARG A 349 -0.77 -5.00 -18.57
CA ARG A 349 -1.14 -4.19 -17.40
C ARG A 349 -0.87 -4.97 -16.11
N PRO A 350 -0.36 -4.32 -15.05
CA PRO A 350 -0.26 -4.93 -13.73
C PRO A 350 -1.63 -5.18 -13.10
N GLN A 351 -1.71 -6.14 -12.18
CA GLN A 351 -2.95 -6.38 -11.42
C GLN A 351 -3.28 -5.16 -10.53
N SER A 352 -2.26 -4.60 -9.88
CA SER A 352 -2.34 -3.33 -9.17
C SER A 352 -2.00 -2.17 -10.12
N ASP A 353 -2.93 -1.84 -10.99
CA ASP A 353 -2.74 -0.81 -12.00
C ASP A 353 -3.09 0.61 -11.48
N ALA A 354 -2.73 1.61 -12.26
CA ALA A 354 -2.95 3.00 -11.92
C ALA A 354 -4.46 3.39 -11.84
N GLU A 355 -5.36 2.61 -12.42
CA GLU A 355 -6.81 2.85 -12.32
C GLU A 355 -7.32 2.45 -10.94
N VAL A 356 -6.96 1.26 -10.43
CA VAL A 356 -7.34 0.85 -9.07
C VAL A 356 -6.68 1.75 -8.03
N ALA A 357 -5.45 2.19 -8.27
CA ALA A 357 -4.76 3.17 -7.42
C ALA A 357 -5.53 4.51 -7.33
N ARG A 358 -5.97 5.02 -8.48
CA ARG A 358 -6.76 6.26 -8.58
C ARG A 358 -8.10 6.13 -7.86
N ASP A 359 -8.81 5.00 -8.02
CA ASP A 359 -10.08 4.75 -7.35
C ASP A 359 -9.90 4.61 -5.83
N THR A 360 -8.79 4.03 -5.37
CA THR A 360 -8.39 4.00 -3.95
C THR A 360 -8.21 5.41 -3.40
N VAL A 361 -7.46 6.26 -4.09
CA VAL A 361 -7.26 7.67 -3.70
C VAL A 361 -8.61 8.40 -3.64
N ALA A 362 -9.49 8.20 -4.64
CA ALA A 362 -10.80 8.80 -4.69
C ALA A 362 -11.67 8.44 -3.48
N ALA A 363 -11.74 7.15 -3.14
CA ALA A 363 -12.56 6.67 -2.03
C ALA A 363 -12.00 7.12 -0.67
N LEU A 364 -10.67 7.09 -0.46
CA LEU A 364 -10.04 7.56 0.78
C LEU A 364 -10.30 9.05 1.03
N TYR A 365 -10.10 9.90 0.02
CA TYR A 365 -10.31 11.34 0.19
C TYR A 365 -11.78 11.74 0.21
N ALA A 366 -12.67 11.03 -0.49
CA ALA A 366 -14.12 11.13 -0.27
C ALA A 366 -14.50 10.74 1.16
N GLY A 367 -13.79 9.77 1.77
CA GLY A 367 -13.91 9.40 3.18
C GLY A 367 -13.61 10.57 4.12
N TYR A 368 -12.55 11.35 3.89
CA TYR A 368 -12.30 12.56 4.69
C TYR A 368 -13.39 13.62 4.52
N VAL A 369 -13.96 13.79 3.31
CA VAL A 369 -15.11 14.68 3.09
C VAL A 369 -16.30 14.21 3.91
N SER A 370 -16.59 12.91 3.88
CA SER A 370 -17.65 12.30 4.70
C SER A 370 -17.41 12.50 6.20
N ALA A 371 -16.21 12.22 6.69
CA ALA A 371 -15.85 12.39 8.10
C ALA A 371 -16.03 13.85 8.56
N GLY A 372 -15.60 14.83 7.74
CA GLY A 372 -15.81 16.26 7.98
C GLY A 372 -17.28 16.68 8.00
N GLN A 373 -18.17 15.90 7.38
CA GLN A 373 -19.63 16.09 7.38
C GLN A 373 -20.35 15.21 8.43
N GLY A 374 -19.63 14.71 9.43
CA GLY A 374 -20.21 13.87 10.47
C GLY A 374 -20.58 12.46 9.98
N GLY A 375 -19.90 11.92 8.97
CA GLY A 375 -20.11 10.59 8.43
C GLY A 375 -21.28 10.47 7.45
N ARG A 376 -21.71 11.58 6.85
CA ARG A 376 -22.69 11.52 5.77
C ARG A 376 -22.10 10.77 4.57
N GLU A 377 -22.95 10.02 3.90
CA GLU A 377 -22.60 9.38 2.65
C GLU A 377 -22.30 10.43 1.57
N VAL A 378 -21.19 10.27 0.87
CA VAL A 378 -20.74 11.15 -0.21
C VAL A 378 -20.36 10.35 -1.44
N PRO A 379 -20.58 10.88 -2.65
CA PRO A 379 -20.20 10.18 -3.88
C PRO A 379 -18.67 10.08 -4.00
N VAL A 380 -18.22 8.97 -4.58
CA VAL A 380 -16.83 8.79 -5.01
C VAL A 380 -16.70 9.29 -6.44
N PRO A 381 -15.83 10.27 -6.75
CA PRO A 381 -15.71 10.78 -8.12
C PRO A 381 -15.05 9.77 -9.05
N PHE A 382 -15.73 9.43 -10.16
CA PHE A 382 -15.17 8.61 -11.25
C PHE A 382 -14.66 9.47 -12.41
N ARG A 383 -13.93 8.81 -13.30
CA ARG A 383 -13.66 9.28 -14.66
C ARG A 383 -14.64 8.68 -15.65
#